data_106acc8314665032d7443d99b10bb918
#
_entry.id   106acc8314665032d7443d99b10bb918
#
_cell.length_a   1.000
_cell.length_b   1.000
_cell.length_c   1.000
_cell.angle_alpha   90.00
_cell.angle_beta   90.00
_cell.angle_gamma   90.00
#
_symmetry.space_group_name_H-M   'P 1'
#
loop_
_entity.id
_entity.type
_entity.pdbx_description
1 polymer ?
#
loop_
_entity_poly.entity_id
_entity_poly.type
_entity_poly.pdbx_seq_one_letter_code
_entity_poly.pdbx_strand_id
1 'polypeptide(L)'
;MKKTIRPILRDDLSRKGLEKRIDLRVYLDGRQTKFATPYSIAPACWDKKSGRVVGNCPEKSVINSYLNGKETEYERYLFQCEMLGETVDLERIREILTGKSRTAPSEKTNATLDEIFDAYVDKLRTDNRCERTIIGILDLKKDMAKFSKRSKKRTIDQLDILFIQEYKKYLRTVRRNADNTINTKLNRLRSVVKWAGRLGYPIDDPFGKGLKFLNRSKPRTVFLTKDEYDAFLQKALPDKGDPAMKLTRELFIFSCETGLRFSDVLDLKWTHLKNIKGVTYISKVQCKTKELVEIPVTLKWAKVLLAKYRNVSTGEHVFPRLSNGCINRKL
;
A
#
# COMPACT_ATOMS: atom_id res chain seq x y z
N MET A 1 -31.34 12.79 8.26
CA MET A 1 -31.14 13.10 9.71
C MET A 1 -29.97 14.06 9.86
N LYS A 2 -30.09 15.12 10.67
CA LYS A 2 -29.01 16.12 10.81
C LYS A 2 -27.90 15.58 11.72
N LYS A 3 -26.74 15.36 11.16
CA LYS A 3 -25.50 15.06 11.88
C LYS A 3 -24.68 16.35 11.92
N THR A 4 -24.63 17.05 13.06
CA THR A 4 -23.97 18.37 13.15
C THR A 4 -23.08 18.47 14.37
N ILE A 5 -21.99 19.21 14.22
CA ILE A 5 -21.10 19.63 15.30
C ILE A 5 -21.18 21.14 15.49
N ARG A 6 -21.13 21.62 16.73
CA ARG A 6 -21.14 23.04 17.04
C ARG A 6 -20.36 23.34 18.32
N PRO A 7 -19.39 24.26 18.30
CA PRO A 7 -18.75 24.75 19.50
C PRO A 7 -19.73 25.58 20.35
N ILE A 8 -19.69 25.36 21.65
CA ILE A 8 -20.52 26.07 22.62
C ILE A 8 -19.69 26.48 23.83
N LEU A 9 -20.05 27.58 24.46
CA LEU A 9 -19.50 27.93 25.75
C LEU A 9 -20.36 27.27 26.85
N ARG A 10 -19.71 26.64 27.84
CA ARG A 10 -20.37 25.97 28.94
C ARG A 10 -21.06 26.97 29.85
N ASP A 11 -22.17 26.58 30.46
CA ASP A 11 -22.90 27.48 31.37
C ASP A 11 -22.21 27.59 32.73
N ASP A 12 -21.49 26.54 33.17
CA ASP A 12 -20.79 26.50 34.45
C ASP A 12 -19.48 27.32 34.40
N LEU A 13 -19.17 28.01 35.49
CA LEU A 13 -17.87 28.65 35.68
C LEU A 13 -16.77 27.60 35.83
N SER A 14 -15.58 27.90 35.30
CA SER A 14 -14.42 27.02 35.51
C SER A 14 -13.96 27.15 36.98
N ARG A 15 -13.27 26.09 37.48
CA ARG A 15 -12.67 26.13 38.84
C ARG A 15 -11.63 27.26 39.04
N LYS A 16 -11.25 27.95 37.97
CA LYS A 16 -10.25 29.04 37.94
C LYS A 16 -10.88 30.44 37.81
N GLY A 17 -12.17 30.63 38.10
CA GLY A 17 -12.78 31.98 38.16
C GLY A 17 -13.69 32.31 36.98
N LEU A 18 -13.57 33.52 36.44
CA LEU A 18 -14.52 34.12 35.47
C LEU A 18 -14.53 33.51 34.06
N GLU A 19 -13.71 32.47 33.78
CA GLU A 19 -13.65 31.86 32.48
C GLU A 19 -14.60 30.65 32.38
N LYS A 20 -15.15 30.44 31.19
CA LYS A 20 -16.00 29.31 30.86
C LYS A 20 -15.31 28.44 29.81
N ARG A 21 -15.44 27.10 29.97
CA ARG A 21 -14.83 26.14 29.03
C ARG A 21 -15.63 26.06 27.73
N ILE A 22 -14.91 25.90 26.60
CA ILE A 22 -15.51 25.63 25.32
C ILE A 22 -15.71 24.13 25.20
N ASP A 23 -16.93 23.71 24.87
CA ASP A 23 -17.25 22.30 24.54
C ASP A 23 -17.69 22.19 23.06
N LEU A 24 -17.44 21.06 22.45
CA LEU A 24 -17.97 20.69 21.12
C LEU A 24 -19.25 19.88 21.32
N ARG A 25 -20.38 20.43 20.87
CA ARG A 25 -21.68 19.77 20.93
C ARG A 25 -21.94 19.05 19.62
N VAL A 26 -22.12 17.73 19.69
CA VAL A 26 -22.44 16.87 18.55
C VAL A 26 -23.88 16.38 18.65
N TYR A 27 -24.61 16.50 17.56
CA TYR A 27 -25.93 15.93 17.38
C TYR A 27 -25.81 14.72 16.42
N LEU A 28 -26.25 13.57 16.89
CA LEU A 28 -26.24 12.32 16.11
C LEU A 28 -27.54 11.57 16.37
N ASP A 29 -28.33 11.36 15.33
CA ASP A 29 -29.57 10.55 15.36
C ASP A 29 -30.50 10.88 16.54
N GLY A 30 -30.74 12.19 16.78
CA GLY A 30 -31.60 12.68 17.83
C GLY A 30 -30.98 12.74 19.22
N ARG A 31 -29.76 12.26 19.39
CA ARG A 31 -29.01 12.34 20.66
C ARG A 31 -28.00 13.48 20.63
N GLN A 32 -27.82 14.13 21.76
CA GLN A 32 -26.88 15.21 21.96
C GLN A 32 -25.75 14.75 22.88
N THR A 33 -24.51 14.94 22.45
CA THR A 33 -23.32 14.66 23.27
C THR A 33 -22.40 15.87 23.27
N LYS A 34 -21.75 16.14 24.41
CA LYS A 34 -20.80 17.26 24.57
C LYS A 34 -19.39 16.71 24.83
N PHE A 35 -18.42 17.24 24.12
CA PHE A 35 -17.01 16.88 24.27
C PHE A 35 -16.21 18.10 24.72
N ALA A 36 -15.46 17.95 25.78
CA ALA A 36 -14.67 19.03 26.36
C ALA A 36 -13.46 19.36 25.49
N THR A 37 -13.19 20.65 25.27
CA THR A 37 -11.92 21.11 24.71
C THR A 37 -10.94 21.51 25.82
N PRO A 38 -9.64 21.65 25.53
CA PRO A 38 -8.66 22.14 26.52
C PRO A 38 -8.76 23.64 26.79
N TYR A 39 -9.62 24.37 26.11
CA TYR A 39 -9.69 25.85 26.17
C TYR A 39 -10.82 26.37 27.01
N SER A 40 -10.52 27.45 27.78
CA SER A 40 -11.47 28.24 28.54
C SER A 40 -11.27 29.69 28.19
N ILE A 41 -12.36 30.48 28.13
CA ILE A 41 -12.32 31.91 27.79
C ILE A 41 -13.33 32.73 28.63
N ALA A 42 -13.11 34.02 28.71
CA ALA A 42 -14.08 34.92 29.28
C ALA A 42 -15.35 34.98 28.41
N PRO A 43 -16.57 34.95 29.00
CA PRO A 43 -17.83 35.00 28.25
C PRO A 43 -17.95 36.15 27.26
N ALA A 44 -17.36 37.31 27.59
CA ALA A 44 -17.35 38.49 26.73
C ALA A 44 -16.60 38.28 25.40
N CYS A 45 -15.68 37.30 25.34
CA CYS A 45 -14.91 36.97 24.16
C CYS A 45 -15.56 35.86 23.29
N TRP A 46 -16.83 35.52 23.57
CA TRP A 46 -17.51 34.44 22.85
C TRP A 46 -18.72 34.92 22.06
N ASP A 47 -18.73 34.65 20.77
CA ASP A 47 -19.94 34.84 19.96
C ASP A 47 -20.76 33.55 19.87
N LYS A 48 -21.96 33.57 20.47
CA LYS A 48 -22.89 32.43 20.46
C LYS A 48 -23.43 32.10 19.08
N LYS A 49 -23.49 33.06 18.14
CA LYS A 49 -24.04 32.84 16.80
C LYS A 49 -23.03 32.07 15.92
N SER A 50 -21.80 32.53 15.87
CA SER A 50 -20.74 31.88 15.08
C SER A 50 -20.10 30.68 15.79
N GLY A 51 -20.20 30.56 17.11
CA GLY A 51 -19.49 29.56 17.90
C GLY A 51 -17.98 29.79 17.88
N ARG A 52 -17.55 31.06 17.93
CA ARG A 52 -16.13 31.44 17.80
C ARG A 52 -15.72 32.46 18.85
N VAL A 53 -14.42 32.48 19.08
CA VAL A 53 -13.79 33.51 19.92
C VAL A 53 -13.69 34.79 19.10
N VAL A 54 -14.21 35.90 19.69
CA VAL A 54 -14.24 37.24 19.09
C VAL A 54 -13.53 38.25 19.98
N GLY A 55 -13.37 39.48 19.49
CA GLY A 55 -12.73 40.55 20.25
C GLY A 55 -11.22 40.43 20.36
N ASN A 56 -10.64 41.07 21.37
CA ASN A 56 -9.20 41.18 21.58
C ASN A 56 -8.69 40.07 22.55
N CYS A 57 -8.96 38.80 22.25
CA CYS A 57 -8.49 37.65 23.04
C CYS A 57 -7.12 37.25 22.54
N PRO A 58 -6.09 37.14 23.41
CA PRO A 58 -4.72 36.76 23.00
C PRO A 58 -4.62 35.45 22.27
N GLU A 59 -5.45 34.44 22.61
CA GLU A 59 -5.44 33.09 22.03
C GLU A 59 -6.50 32.90 20.93
N LYS A 60 -7.18 33.98 20.49
CA LYS A 60 -8.27 33.91 19.50
C LYS A 60 -7.93 33.08 18.27
N SER A 61 -6.78 33.34 17.65
CA SER A 61 -6.37 32.65 16.42
C SER A 61 -6.12 31.15 16.67
N VAL A 62 -5.45 30.82 17.76
CA VAL A 62 -5.11 29.44 18.13
C VAL A 62 -6.38 28.64 18.41
N ILE A 63 -7.29 29.21 19.23
CA ILE A 63 -8.55 28.56 19.62
C ILE A 63 -9.43 28.33 18.39
N ASN A 64 -9.62 29.37 17.57
CA ASN A 64 -10.45 29.26 16.36
C ASN A 64 -9.88 28.29 15.35
N SER A 65 -8.55 28.23 15.15
CA SER A 65 -7.90 27.23 14.32
C SER A 65 -8.11 25.81 14.85
N TYR A 66 -8.02 25.62 16.17
CA TYR A 66 -8.29 24.32 16.80
C TYR A 66 -9.74 23.88 16.56
N LEU A 67 -10.71 24.78 16.79
CA LEU A 67 -12.14 24.49 16.60
C LEU A 67 -12.44 24.13 15.14
N ASN A 68 -11.92 24.91 14.18
CA ASN A 68 -12.06 24.62 12.74
C ASN A 68 -11.44 23.26 12.37
N GLY A 69 -10.27 22.94 12.90
CA GLY A 69 -9.62 21.64 12.69
C GLY A 69 -10.49 20.48 13.16
N LYS A 70 -11.09 20.60 14.34
CA LYS A 70 -11.99 19.57 14.90
C LYS A 70 -13.29 19.41 14.13
N GLU A 71 -13.88 20.50 13.66
CA GLU A 71 -15.06 20.46 12.78
C GLU A 71 -14.71 19.75 11.45
N THR A 72 -13.59 20.09 10.83
CA THR A 72 -13.14 19.47 9.59
C THR A 72 -12.84 17.97 9.76
N GLU A 73 -12.21 17.58 10.88
CA GLU A 73 -11.95 16.15 11.19
C GLU A 73 -13.27 15.37 11.35
N TYR A 74 -14.26 15.96 12.02
CA TYR A 74 -15.58 15.37 12.21
C TYR A 74 -16.34 15.23 10.87
N GLU A 75 -16.38 16.27 10.06
CA GLU A 75 -17.02 16.26 8.74
C GLU A 75 -16.37 15.21 7.81
N ARG A 76 -15.04 15.13 7.82
CA ARG A 76 -14.30 14.12 7.06
C ARG A 76 -14.69 12.70 7.49
N TYR A 77 -14.83 12.46 8.79
CA TYR A 77 -15.26 11.16 9.29
C TYR A 77 -16.69 10.82 8.86
N LEU A 78 -17.63 11.77 8.94
CA LEU A 78 -19.00 11.55 8.47
C LEU A 78 -19.04 11.23 6.98
N PHE A 79 -18.30 11.97 6.18
CA PHE A 79 -18.18 11.72 4.75
C PHE A 79 -17.60 10.33 4.44
N GLN A 80 -16.59 9.89 5.20
CA GLN A 80 -16.05 8.54 5.07
C GLN A 80 -17.09 7.46 5.39
N CYS A 81 -17.86 7.61 6.47
CA CYS A 81 -18.94 6.67 6.80
C CYS A 81 -20.01 6.62 5.71
N GLU A 82 -20.36 7.77 5.14
CA GLU A 82 -21.35 7.86 4.05
C GLU A 82 -20.86 7.15 2.78
N MET A 83 -19.61 7.38 2.39
CA MET A 83 -19.00 6.75 1.21
C MET A 83 -18.82 5.24 1.35
N LEU A 84 -18.64 4.75 2.57
CA LEU A 84 -18.41 3.32 2.85
C LEU A 84 -19.70 2.57 3.25
N GLY A 85 -20.83 3.30 3.41
CA GLY A 85 -22.07 2.72 3.91
C GLY A 85 -21.99 2.26 5.38
N GLU A 86 -21.03 2.82 6.16
CA GLU A 86 -20.81 2.45 7.55
C GLU A 86 -21.67 3.28 8.51
N THR A 87 -22.05 2.68 9.63
CA THR A 87 -22.73 3.40 10.71
C THR A 87 -21.75 4.29 11.46
N VAL A 88 -22.20 5.49 11.82
CA VAL A 88 -21.38 6.47 12.56
C VAL A 88 -21.22 6.01 14.01
N ASP A 89 -19.96 5.82 14.44
CA ASP A 89 -19.61 5.40 15.80
C ASP A 89 -19.30 6.59 16.71
N LEU A 90 -20.00 6.67 17.83
CA LEU A 90 -19.86 7.73 18.84
C LEU A 90 -18.49 7.67 19.56
N GLU A 91 -17.92 6.50 19.76
CA GLU A 91 -16.60 6.38 20.39
C GLU A 91 -15.51 6.88 19.42
N ARG A 92 -15.67 6.63 18.13
CA ARG A 92 -14.76 7.18 17.13
C ARG A 92 -14.85 8.70 17.04
N ILE A 93 -16.05 9.29 17.15
CA ILE A 93 -16.22 10.73 17.26
C ILE A 93 -15.52 11.27 18.51
N ARG A 94 -15.63 10.58 19.63
CA ARG A 94 -14.94 10.96 20.88
C ARG A 94 -13.43 11.01 20.69
N GLU A 95 -12.85 9.98 20.08
CA GLU A 95 -11.42 9.91 19.79
C GLU A 95 -10.97 11.10 18.91
N ILE A 96 -11.71 11.37 17.84
CA ILE A 96 -11.43 12.50 16.94
C ILE A 96 -11.47 13.84 17.69
N LEU A 97 -12.49 14.06 18.50
CA LEU A 97 -12.71 15.37 19.13
C LEU A 97 -11.88 15.61 20.39
N THR A 98 -11.63 14.57 21.18
CA THR A 98 -10.94 14.71 22.48
C THR A 98 -9.51 14.13 22.49
N GLY A 99 -9.15 13.35 21.48
CA GLY A 99 -7.90 12.59 21.47
C GLY A 99 -7.85 11.45 22.52
N LYS A 100 -8.97 11.17 23.20
CA LYS A 100 -9.06 10.17 24.27
C LYS A 100 -10.07 9.09 23.87
N SER A 101 -9.60 7.85 23.77
CA SER A 101 -10.48 6.69 23.71
C SER A 101 -10.94 6.30 25.13
N ARG A 102 -12.22 5.94 25.29
CA ARG A 102 -12.75 5.40 26.55
C ARG A 102 -12.54 3.89 26.68
N THR A 103 -12.18 3.25 25.58
CA THR A 103 -11.82 1.83 25.63
C THR A 103 -10.62 1.70 26.56
N ALA A 104 -10.81 0.90 27.62
CA ALA A 104 -9.72 0.32 28.38
C ALA A 104 -8.66 -0.21 27.39
N PRO A 105 -7.38 -0.27 27.76
CA PRO A 105 -6.36 -0.79 26.86
C PRO A 105 -6.88 -2.12 26.31
N SER A 106 -7.31 -2.08 25.05
CA SER A 106 -7.85 -3.25 24.39
C SER A 106 -6.73 -4.28 24.37
N GLU A 107 -7.07 -5.57 24.38
CA GLU A 107 -6.13 -6.70 24.21
C GLU A 107 -5.13 -6.50 23.06
N LYS A 108 -5.40 -5.52 22.16
CA LYS A 108 -4.55 -5.08 21.06
C LYS A 108 -3.24 -4.37 21.47
N THR A 109 -3.09 -3.92 22.74
CA THR A 109 -1.86 -3.23 23.19
C THR A 109 -0.63 -4.13 23.20
N ASN A 110 -0.81 -5.43 23.30
CA ASN A 110 0.28 -6.41 23.36
C ASN A 110 0.46 -7.22 22.07
N ALA A 111 -0.20 -6.82 20.98
CA ALA A 111 -0.10 -7.56 19.73
C ALA A 111 1.35 -7.57 19.21
N THR A 112 1.85 -8.74 18.96
CA THR A 112 3.18 -8.94 18.41
C THR A 112 3.22 -8.52 16.92
N LEU A 113 4.40 -8.15 16.46
CA LEU A 113 4.61 -7.87 15.04
C LEU A 113 4.22 -9.07 14.16
N ASP A 114 4.49 -10.30 14.63
CA ASP A 114 4.17 -11.52 13.88
C ASP A 114 2.67 -11.69 13.70
N GLU A 115 1.86 -11.48 14.73
CA GLU A 115 0.38 -11.52 14.63
C GLU A 115 -0.17 -10.47 13.68
N ILE A 116 0.38 -9.26 13.71
CA ILE A 116 -0.02 -8.18 12.82
C ILE A 116 0.30 -8.53 11.35
N PHE A 117 1.49 -9.10 11.11
CA PHE A 117 1.86 -9.53 9.76
C PHE A 117 0.96 -10.66 9.25
N ASP A 118 0.60 -11.63 10.11
CA ASP A 118 -0.30 -12.72 9.73
C ASP A 118 -1.69 -12.20 9.40
N ALA A 119 -2.26 -11.37 10.25
CA ALA A 119 -3.55 -10.75 10.01
C ALA A 119 -3.55 -9.89 8.72
N TYR A 120 -2.43 -9.19 8.43
CA TYR A 120 -2.32 -8.43 7.19
C TYR A 120 -2.22 -9.33 5.96
N VAL A 121 -1.54 -10.46 6.06
CA VAL A 121 -1.47 -11.46 4.98
C VAL A 121 -2.85 -12.05 4.71
N ASP A 122 -3.62 -12.39 5.73
CA ASP A 122 -4.98 -12.92 5.58
C ASP A 122 -5.91 -11.88 4.91
N LYS A 123 -5.79 -10.62 5.30
CA LYS A 123 -6.48 -9.52 4.62
C LYS A 123 -6.09 -9.44 3.14
N LEU A 124 -4.83 -9.58 2.79
CA LEU A 124 -4.39 -9.54 1.39
C LEU A 124 -4.93 -10.73 0.58
N ARG A 125 -5.09 -11.90 1.20
CA ARG A 125 -5.72 -13.09 0.61
C ARG A 125 -7.21 -12.86 0.36
N THR A 126 -7.92 -12.32 1.37
CA THR A 126 -9.34 -11.95 1.25
C THR A 126 -9.56 -10.91 0.16
N ASP A 127 -8.66 -9.94 0.02
CA ASP A 127 -8.68 -8.92 -1.05
C ASP A 127 -8.27 -9.48 -2.43
N ASN A 128 -8.03 -10.78 -2.58
CA ASN A 128 -7.54 -11.41 -3.81
C ASN A 128 -6.28 -10.74 -4.40
N ARG A 129 -5.36 -10.29 -3.53
CA ARG A 129 -4.10 -9.72 -3.98
C ARG A 129 -3.20 -10.79 -4.59
N CYS A 130 -2.42 -10.40 -5.60
CA CYS A 130 -1.54 -11.35 -6.30
C CYS A 130 -0.53 -11.98 -5.32
N GLU A 131 -0.29 -13.28 -5.48
CA GLU A 131 0.59 -14.11 -4.63
C GLU A 131 1.98 -13.47 -4.43
N ARG A 132 2.53 -12.84 -5.47
CA ARG A 132 3.82 -12.15 -5.39
C ARG A 132 3.83 -10.99 -4.37
N THR A 133 2.70 -10.32 -4.18
CA THR A 133 2.54 -9.27 -3.15
C THR A 133 2.57 -9.91 -1.77
N ILE A 134 1.85 -11.02 -1.59
CA ILE A 134 1.78 -11.78 -0.33
C ILE A 134 3.16 -12.31 0.04
N ILE A 135 3.85 -12.98 -0.90
CA ILE A 135 5.24 -13.44 -0.70
C ILE A 135 6.14 -12.29 -0.26
N GLY A 136 5.99 -11.12 -0.86
CA GLY A 136 6.79 -9.95 -0.47
C GLY A 136 6.55 -9.46 0.95
N ILE A 137 5.34 -9.62 1.50
CA ILE A 137 5.03 -9.33 2.91
C ILE A 137 5.59 -10.43 3.83
N LEU A 138 5.45 -11.71 3.43
CA LEU A 138 6.03 -12.83 4.18
C LEU A 138 7.56 -12.75 4.26
N ASP A 139 8.24 -12.33 3.20
CA ASP A 139 9.68 -12.09 3.22
C ASP A 139 10.04 -10.94 4.15
N LEU A 140 9.25 -9.88 4.16
CA LEU A 140 9.41 -8.79 5.12
C LEU A 140 9.22 -9.28 6.56
N LYS A 141 8.17 -10.08 6.84
CA LYS A 141 7.94 -10.71 8.15
C LYS A 141 9.17 -11.48 8.63
N LYS A 142 9.74 -12.35 7.76
CA LYS A 142 10.96 -13.13 8.07
C LYS A 142 12.15 -12.22 8.39
N ASP A 143 12.36 -11.15 7.66
CA ASP A 143 13.45 -10.20 7.92
C ASP A 143 13.22 -9.42 9.23
N MET A 144 11.98 -9.01 9.49
CA MET A 144 11.61 -8.33 10.73
C MET A 144 11.79 -9.23 11.96
N ALA A 145 11.40 -10.51 11.86
CA ALA A 145 11.60 -11.48 12.95
C ALA A 145 13.10 -11.65 13.29
N LYS A 146 13.98 -11.70 12.26
CA LYS A 146 15.44 -11.75 12.47
C LYS A 146 15.97 -10.48 13.11
N PHE A 147 15.48 -9.31 12.70
CA PHE A 147 15.86 -8.03 13.27
C PHE A 147 15.32 -7.85 14.69
N SER A 148 14.07 -8.19 14.95
CA SER A 148 13.42 -8.09 16.27
C SER A 148 14.12 -8.95 17.33
N LYS A 149 14.65 -10.12 16.98
CA LYS A 149 15.47 -10.93 17.89
C LYS A 149 16.71 -10.18 18.37
N ARG A 150 17.30 -9.32 17.55
CA ARG A 150 18.49 -8.51 17.88
C ARG A 150 18.12 -7.27 18.68
N SER A 151 17.05 -6.57 18.29
CA SER A 151 16.62 -5.30 18.91
C SER A 151 15.79 -5.50 20.19
N LYS A 152 15.36 -6.74 20.50
CA LYS A 152 14.45 -7.10 21.61
C LYS A 152 13.07 -6.42 21.54
N LYS A 153 12.75 -5.68 20.46
CA LYS A 153 11.46 -5.03 20.24
C LYS A 153 10.55 -5.96 19.44
N ARG A 154 9.39 -6.35 19.97
CA ARG A 154 8.52 -7.39 19.38
C ARG A 154 7.06 -6.97 19.20
N THR A 155 6.65 -5.89 19.84
CA THR A 155 5.27 -5.41 19.80
C THR A 155 5.13 -4.21 18.87
N ILE A 156 3.91 -3.94 18.42
CA ILE A 156 3.65 -2.94 17.39
C ILE A 156 3.82 -1.50 17.92
N ASP A 157 3.57 -1.27 19.19
CA ASP A 157 3.78 0.01 19.87
C ASP A 157 5.26 0.43 19.94
N GLN A 158 6.18 -0.54 19.83
CA GLN A 158 7.62 -0.32 19.81
C GLN A 158 8.17 0.11 18.43
N LEU A 159 7.32 0.21 17.44
CA LEU A 159 7.66 0.66 16.07
C LEU A 159 7.76 2.18 16.00
N ASP A 160 8.76 2.74 16.64
CA ASP A 160 9.08 4.16 16.58
C ASP A 160 10.03 4.54 15.41
N ILE A 161 10.31 5.82 15.27
CA ILE A 161 11.25 6.33 14.25
C ILE A 161 12.66 5.73 14.42
N LEU A 162 13.12 5.54 15.66
CA LEU A 162 14.44 4.98 15.95
C LEU A 162 14.51 3.53 15.51
N PHE A 163 13.46 2.74 15.81
CA PHE A 163 13.36 1.37 15.32
C PHE A 163 13.47 1.27 13.80
N ILE A 164 12.78 2.15 13.05
CA ILE A 164 12.85 2.15 11.58
C ILE A 164 14.25 2.56 11.09
N GLN A 165 14.91 3.51 11.75
CA GLN A 165 16.28 3.90 11.40
C GLN A 165 17.27 2.75 11.66
N GLU A 166 17.17 2.06 12.79
CA GLU A 166 17.96 0.88 13.13
C GLU A 166 17.72 -0.27 12.12
N TYR A 167 16.45 -0.51 11.78
CA TYR A 167 16.10 -1.51 10.76
C TYR A 167 16.69 -1.16 9.40
N LYS A 168 16.62 0.09 8.99
CA LYS A 168 17.24 0.61 7.75
C LYS A 168 18.76 0.39 7.76
N LYS A 169 19.44 0.68 8.90
CA LYS A 169 20.86 0.41 9.09
C LYS A 169 21.15 -1.10 8.98
N TYR A 170 20.36 -1.94 9.64
CA TYR A 170 20.47 -3.40 9.57
C TYR A 170 20.34 -3.92 8.13
N LEU A 171 19.35 -3.44 7.37
CA LEU A 171 19.18 -3.84 5.97
C LEU A 171 20.39 -3.46 5.11
N ARG A 172 21.01 -2.32 5.38
CA ARG A 172 22.19 -1.85 4.61
C ARG A 172 23.48 -2.58 5.01
N THR A 173 23.75 -2.69 6.30
CA THR A 173 25.05 -3.20 6.80
C THR A 173 25.10 -4.72 6.94
N VAL A 174 24.05 -5.34 7.46
CA VAL A 174 23.99 -6.77 7.73
C VAL A 174 23.43 -7.55 6.54
N ARG A 175 22.33 -7.06 5.95
CA ARG A 175 21.68 -7.70 4.81
C ARG A 175 22.27 -7.29 3.46
N ARG A 176 23.10 -6.24 3.43
CA ARG A 176 23.76 -5.68 2.24
C ARG A 176 22.77 -5.39 1.10
N ASN A 177 21.57 -4.94 1.44
CA ASN A 177 20.55 -4.62 0.45
C ASN A 177 20.86 -3.29 -0.25
N ALA A 178 20.59 -3.23 -1.55
CA ALA A 178 20.61 -1.97 -2.31
C ALA A 178 19.49 -1.02 -1.85
N ASP A 179 19.68 0.29 -2.02
CA ASP A 179 18.77 1.33 -1.55
C ASP A 179 17.32 1.16 -2.07
N ASN A 180 17.16 0.76 -3.33
CA ASN A 180 15.84 0.48 -3.89
C ASN A 180 15.13 -0.71 -3.21
N THR A 181 15.89 -1.74 -2.81
CA THR A 181 15.37 -2.89 -2.06
C THR A 181 14.95 -2.48 -0.65
N ILE A 182 15.78 -1.65 0.02
CA ILE A 182 15.46 -1.08 1.34
C ILE A 182 14.17 -0.27 1.26
N ASN A 183 14.05 0.64 0.29
CA ASN A 183 12.85 1.43 0.07
C ASN A 183 11.60 0.57 -0.17
N THR A 184 11.74 -0.52 -0.93
CA THR A 184 10.64 -1.46 -1.17
C THR A 184 10.18 -2.13 0.12
N LYS A 185 11.10 -2.58 0.98
CA LYS A 185 10.79 -3.17 2.28
C LYS A 185 10.15 -2.16 3.23
N LEU A 186 10.67 -0.93 3.27
CA LEU A 186 10.10 0.15 4.09
C LEU A 186 8.68 0.53 3.62
N ASN A 187 8.42 0.58 2.29
CA ASN A 187 7.09 0.84 1.77
C ASN A 187 6.08 -0.28 2.13
N ARG A 188 6.52 -1.54 2.10
CA ARG A 188 5.69 -2.67 2.56
C ARG A 188 5.39 -2.56 4.05
N LEU A 189 6.39 -2.26 4.87
CA LEU A 189 6.21 -2.04 6.31
C LEU A 189 5.25 -0.88 6.58
N ARG A 190 5.39 0.23 5.87
CA ARG A 190 4.45 1.37 5.94
C ARG A 190 3.02 0.96 5.64
N SER A 191 2.80 0.05 4.68
CA SER A 191 1.45 -0.43 4.36
C SER A 191 0.86 -1.25 5.50
N VAL A 192 1.65 -2.10 6.16
CA VAL A 192 1.25 -2.87 7.35
C VAL A 192 0.91 -1.93 8.51
N VAL A 193 1.81 -0.98 8.83
CA VAL A 193 1.63 0.01 9.91
C VAL A 193 0.36 0.84 9.70
N LYS A 194 0.16 1.38 8.50
CA LYS A 194 -1.06 2.15 8.19
C LYS A 194 -2.34 1.33 8.30
N TRP A 195 -2.30 0.07 7.90
CA TRP A 195 -3.45 -0.80 8.03
C TRP A 195 -3.75 -1.12 9.50
N ALA A 196 -2.73 -1.47 10.28
CA ALA A 196 -2.87 -1.75 11.71
C ALA A 196 -3.39 -0.51 12.47
N GLY A 197 -2.90 0.69 12.17
CA GLY A 197 -3.41 1.94 12.74
C GLY A 197 -4.89 2.18 12.44
N ARG A 198 -5.39 1.81 11.25
CA ARG A 198 -6.83 1.88 10.92
C ARG A 198 -7.68 0.90 11.73
N LEU A 199 -7.12 -0.21 12.16
CA LEU A 199 -7.78 -1.18 13.04
C LEU A 199 -7.73 -0.81 14.52
N GLY A 200 -7.13 0.35 14.86
CA GLY A 200 -7.07 0.84 16.23
C GLY A 200 -5.92 0.25 17.05
N TYR A 201 -4.91 -0.37 16.42
CA TYR A 201 -3.69 -0.71 17.15
C TYR A 201 -2.95 0.57 17.56
N PRO A 202 -2.35 0.61 18.79
CA PRO A 202 -1.66 1.80 19.30
C PRO A 202 -0.32 1.99 18.61
N ILE A 203 -0.33 2.56 17.40
CA ILE A 203 0.87 2.84 16.62
C ILE A 203 1.01 4.34 16.47
N ASP A 204 2.14 4.85 16.89
CA ASP A 204 2.59 6.18 16.53
C ASP A 204 3.29 6.11 15.15
N ASP A 205 2.52 6.34 14.05
CA ASP A 205 2.99 6.11 12.68
C ASP A 205 4.36 6.78 12.41
N PRO A 206 5.47 6.03 12.41
CA PRO A 206 6.80 6.59 12.23
C PRO A 206 7.02 7.12 10.82
N PHE A 207 6.19 6.71 9.86
CA PHE A 207 6.25 7.15 8.47
C PHE A 207 5.51 8.48 8.23
N GLY A 208 4.59 8.85 9.11
CA GLY A 208 3.89 10.15 9.12
C GLY A 208 4.76 11.30 9.62
N LYS A 209 5.77 11.00 10.44
CA LYS A 209 6.64 11.97 11.13
C LYS A 209 7.89 12.38 10.34
N GLY A 210 7.83 12.38 9.02
CA GLY A 210 8.94 12.90 8.20
C GLY A 210 10.11 11.92 7.97
N LEU A 211 9.91 10.62 8.14
CA LEU A 211 10.91 9.62 7.79
C LEU A 211 11.28 9.73 6.30
N LYS A 212 12.52 10.16 6.02
CA LYS A 212 13.01 10.24 4.64
C LYS A 212 13.39 8.84 4.13
N PHE A 213 12.79 8.47 3.00
CA PHE A 213 13.24 7.31 2.23
C PHE A 213 14.59 7.59 1.59
N LEU A 214 15.32 6.54 1.24
CA LEU A 214 16.60 6.67 0.53
C LEU A 214 16.34 7.19 -0.89
N ASN A 215 17.32 7.93 -1.43
CA ASN A 215 17.24 8.36 -2.82
C ASN A 215 17.15 7.15 -3.73
N ARG A 216 16.14 7.15 -4.62
CA ARG A 216 16.02 6.08 -5.62
C ARG A 216 17.09 6.28 -6.68
N SER A 217 17.98 5.32 -6.82
CA SER A 217 18.81 5.25 -8.02
C SER A 217 17.90 4.86 -9.20
N LYS A 218 17.97 5.64 -10.27
CA LYS A 218 17.36 5.22 -11.54
C LYS A 218 18.12 3.99 -12.03
N PRO A 219 17.46 2.84 -12.22
CA PRO A 219 18.14 1.69 -12.79
C PRO A 219 18.63 2.07 -14.20
N ARG A 220 19.87 1.70 -14.52
CA ARG A 220 20.36 1.82 -15.89
C ARG A 220 19.52 0.85 -16.75
N THR A 221 18.79 1.40 -17.71
CA THR A 221 18.08 0.57 -18.67
C THR A 221 19.09 -0.01 -19.64
N VAL A 222 19.27 -1.34 -19.61
CA VAL A 222 20.08 -2.08 -20.56
C VAL A 222 19.12 -2.76 -21.54
N PHE A 223 19.35 -2.60 -22.82
CA PHE A 223 18.57 -3.22 -23.89
C PHE A 223 19.55 -3.70 -24.97
N LEU A 224 19.13 -4.70 -25.74
CA LEU A 224 19.89 -5.15 -26.89
C LEU A 224 19.69 -4.14 -28.05
N THR A 225 20.79 -3.72 -28.64
CA THR A 225 20.77 -3.05 -29.94
C THR A 225 20.29 -4.02 -31.02
N LYS A 226 19.98 -3.51 -32.20
CA LYS A 226 19.57 -4.38 -33.30
C LYS A 226 20.67 -5.38 -33.66
N ASP A 227 21.91 -4.91 -33.74
CA ASP A 227 23.07 -5.76 -34.10
C ASP A 227 23.32 -6.84 -33.05
N GLU A 228 23.20 -6.50 -31.76
CA GLU A 228 23.31 -7.47 -30.66
C GLU A 228 22.16 -8.49 -30.70
N TYR A 229 20.95 -8.07 -31.04
CA TYR A 229 19.81 -8.97 -31.19
C TYR A 229 20.01 -9.91 -32.41
N ASP A 230 20.47 -9.39 -33.54
CA ASP A 230 20.76 -10.19 -34.73
C ASP A 230 21.90 -11.19 -34.46
N ALA A 231 22.95 -10.77 -33.76
CA ALA A 231 24.01 -11.68 -33.32
C ALA A 231 23.49 -12.77 -32.36
N PHE A 232 22.58 -12.40 -31.45
CA PHE A 232 21.92 -13.36 -30.54
C PHE A 232 21.07 -14.38 -31.32
N LEU A 233 20.38 -13.96 -32.39
CA LEU A 233 19.62 -14.86 -33.26
C LEU A 233 20.48 -15.81 -34.03
N GLN A 234 21.71 -15.41 -34.42
CA GLN A 234 22.64 -16.24 -35.22
C GLN A 234 23.45 -17.19 -34.36
N LYS A 235 23.60 -16.90 -33.04
CA LYS A 235 24.42 -17.74 -32.16
C LYS A 235 23.89 -19.15 -32.06
N ALA A 236 24.66 -20.13 -32.53
CA ALA A 236 24.35 -21.54 -32.42
C ALA A 236 24.31 -21.96 -30.93
N LEU A 237 23.31 -22.76 -30.57
CA LEU A 237 23.30 -23.45 -29.29
C LEU A 237 23.96 -24.82 -29.47
N PRO A 238 24.67 -25.35 -28.47
CA PRO A 238 25.25 -26.69 -28.54
C PRO A 238 24.19 -27.73 -28.92
N ASP A 239 24.52 -28.67 -29.83
CA ASP A 239 23.56 -29.70 -30.28
C ASP A 239 23.03 -30.58 -29.14
N LYS A 240 23.86 -30.85 -28.14
CA LYS A 240 23.54 -31.55 -26.89
C LYS A 240 23.17 -30.57 -25.76
N GLY A 241 22.73 -29.35 -26.11
CA GLY A 241 22.43 -28.33 -25.11
C GLY A 241 21.18 -28.62 -24.28
N ASP A 242 21.15 -28.05 -23.06
CA ASP A 242 20.05 -28.15 -22.14
C ASP A 242 18.72 -27.68 -22.80
N PRO A 243 17.67 -28.53 -22.85
CA PRO A 243 16.38 -28.19 -23.43
C PRO A 243 15.77 -26.92 -22.80
N ALA A 244 16.04 -26.67 -21.51
CA ALA A 244 15.58 -25.46 -20.84
C ALA A 244 16.29 -24.18 -21.36
N MET A 245 17.55 -24.31 -21.80
CA MET A 245 18.26 -23.18 -22.44
C MET A 245 17.65 -22.84 -23.81
N LYS A 246 17.36 -23.88 -24.63
CA LYS A 246 16.70 -23.70 -25.93
C LYS A 246 15.33 -23.00 -25.76
N LEU A 247 14.50 -23.51 -24.85
CA LEU A 247 13.20 -22.95 -24.57
C LEU A 247 13.31 -21.50 -24.01
N THR A 248 14.27 -21.25 -23.11
CA THR A 248 14.51 -19.90 -22.56
C THR A 248 14.83 -18.89 -23.66
N ARG A 249 15.70 -19.26 -24.60
CA ARG A 249 16.03 -18.44 -25.77
C ARG A 249 14.81 -18.16 -26.64
N GLU A 250 14.01 -19.16 -26.94
CA GLU A 250 12.81 -19.03 -27.75
C GLU A 250 11.75 -18.12 -27.10
N LEU A 251 11.54 -18.27 -25.78
CA LEU A 251 10.66 -17.39 -25.01
C LEU A 251 11.17 -15.94 -25.02
N PHE A 252 12.48 -15.73 -24.93
CA PHE A 252 13.08 -14.40 -24.99
C PHE A 252 12.89 -13.78 -26.38
N ILE A 253 13.17 -14.50 -27.46
CA ILE A 253 12.95 -14.05 -28.84
C ILE A 253 11.49 -13.69 -29.04
N PHE A 254 10.57 -14.54 -28.60
CA PHE A 254 9.14 -14.30 -28.73
C PHE A 254 8.70 -13.06 -27.96
N SER A 255 9.25 -12.84 -26.76
CA SER A 255 9.00 -11.63 -25.98
C SER A 255 9.51 -10.38 -26.68
N CYS A 256 10.70 -10.43 -27.30
CA CYS A 256 11.27 -9.29 -28.04
C CYS A 256 10.40 -8.91 -29.26
N GLU A 257 9.90 -9.91 -30.00
CA GLU A 257 9.15 -9.69 -31.22
C GLU A 257 7.67 -9.31 -31.00
N THR A 258 7.10 -9.70 -29.86
CA THR A 258 5.69 -9.40 -29.54
C THR A 258 5.52 -8.27 -28.53
N GLY A 259 6.58 -7.88 -27.80
CA GLY A 259 6.47 -6.94 -26.69
C GLY A 259 5.71 -7.47 -25.46
N LEU A 260 5.30 -8.75 -25.46
CA LEU A 260 4.64 -9.37 -24.32
C LEU A 260 5.58 -9.49 -23.12
N ARG A 261 5.04 -9.21 -21.94
CA ARG A 261 5.78 -9.48 -20.71
C ARG A 261 6.00 -10.98 -20.56
N PHE A 262 7.10 -11.36 -19.96
CA PHE A 262 7.45 -12.75 -19.76
C PHE A 262 6.32 -13.60 -19.13
N SER A 263 5.61 -13.05 -18.12
CA SER A 263 4.44 -13.71 -17.52
C SER A 263 3.30 -13.95 -18.52
N ASP A 264 3.14 -13.02 -19.47
CA ASP A 264 2.07 -13.08 -20.47
C ASP A 264 2.43 -14.08 -21.59
N VAL A 265 3.73 -14.25 -21.90
CA VAL A 265 4.21 -15.28 -22.82
C VAL A 265 4.02 -16.67 -22.24
N LEU A 266 4.37 -16.88 -20.95
CA LEU A 266 4.18 -18.18 -20.29
C LEU A 266 2.70 -18.58 -20.12
N ASP A 267 1.82 -17.60 -20.03
CA ASP A 267 0.37 -17.81 -19.91
C ASP A 267 -0.35 -17.72 -21.27
N LEU A 268 0.40 -17.63 -22.38
CA LEU A 268 -0.19 -17.59 -23.72
C LEU A 268 -0.81 -18.94 -24.07
N LYS A 269 -2.10 -18.92 -24.43
CA LYS A 269 -2.87 -20.08 -24.86
C LYS A 269 -3.18 -20.02 -26.34
N TRP A 270 -3.45 -21.16 -26.93
CA TRP A 270 -3.89 -21.24 -28.31
C TRP A 270 -5.20 -20.47 -28.56
N THR A 271 -6.08 -20.43 -27.58
CA THR A 271 -7.34 -19.67 -27.63
C THR A 271 -7.16 -18.15 -27.69
N HIS A 272 -5.98 -17.65 -27.31
CA HIS A 272 -5.63 -16.24 -27.43
C HIS A 272 -5.21 -15.83 -28.84
N LEU A 273 -5.03 -16.79 -29.75
CA LEU A 273 -4.64 -16.51 -31.13
C LEU A 273 -5.87 -16.45 -32.03
N LYS A 274 -6.01 -15.33 -32.74
CA LYS A 274 -7.08 -15.08 -33.73
C LYS A 274 -6.47 -14.86 -35.10
N ASN A 275 -7.07 -15.42 -36.13
CA ASN A 275 -6.70 -15.08 -37.52
C ASN A 275 -7.69 -14.06 -38.05
N ILE A 276 -7.20 -12.89 -38.44
CA ILE A 276 -8.00 -11.82 -39.01
C ILE A 276 -7.39 -11.46 -40.36
N LYS A 277 -8.12 -11.72 -41.43
CA LYS A 277 -7.67 -11.43 -42.81
C LYS A 277 -6.27 -11.98 -43.15
N GLY A 278 -5.97 -13.19 -42.70
CA GLY A 278 -4.68 -13.86 -42.95
C GLY A 278 -3.54 -13.47 -42.01
N VAL A 279 -3.77 -12.52 -41.07
CA VAL A 279 -2.80 -12.14 -40.07
C VAL A 279 -3.19 -12.76 -38.74
N THR A 280 -2.22 -13.39 -38.07
CA THR A 280 -2.42 -13.90 -36.71
C THR A 280 -2.29 -12.77 -35.71
N TYR A 281 -3.28 -12.62 -34.84
CA TYR A 281 -3.27 -11.67 -33.72
C TYR A 281 -3.23 -12.41 -32.39
N ILE A 282 -2.49 -11.86 -31.42
CA ILE A 282 -2.56 -12.26 -30.00
C ILE A 282 -3.57 -11.33 -29.34
N SER A 283 -4.73 -11.86 -28.93
CA SER A 283 -5.77 -11.13 -28.19
C SER A 283 -5.84 -11.68 -26.79
N LYS A 284 -5.26 -10.97 -25.80
CA LYS A 284 -5.07 -11.48 -24.44
C LYS A 284 -5.20 -10.40 -23.39
N VAL A 285 -5.84 -10.73 -22.26
CA VAL A 285 -5.82 -9.89 -21.07
C VAL A 285 -4.47 -10.09 -20.35
N GLN A 286 -3.73 -9.01 -20.17
CA GLN A 286 -2.41 -9.06 -19.51
C GLN A 286 -2.53 -9.46 -18.05
N CYS A 287 -1.61 -10.32 -17.58
CA CYS A 287 -1.61 -10.83 -16.20
C CYS A 287 -1.44 -9.72 -15.15
N LYS A 288 -0.63 -8.71 -15.44
CA LYS A 288 -0.26 -7.65 -14.48
C LYS A 288 -1.23 -6.48 -14.46
N THR A 289 -1.59 -5.93 -15.62
CA THR A 289 -2.41 -4.70 -15.74
C THR A 289 -3.89 -4.98 -15.90
N LYS A 290 -4.25 -6.23 -16.23
CA LYS A 290 -5.63 -6.65 -16.54
C LYS A 290 -6.24 -5.94 -17.75
N GLU A 291 -5.41 -5.36 -18.60
CA GLU A 291 -5.81 -4.72 -19.84
C GLU A 291 -5.79 -5.71 -20.99
N LEU A 292 -6.76 -5.63 -21.89
CA LEU A 292 -6.77 -6.39 -23.13
C LEU A 292 -5.73 -5.78 -24.09
N VAL A 293 -4.89 -6.63 -24.67
CA VAL A 293 -3.95 -6.25 -25.73
C VAL A 293 -4.23 -7.07 -26.98
N GLU A 294 -4.13 -6.43 -28.13
CA GLU A 294 -4.23 -7.06 -29.43
C GLU A 294 -2.96 -6.76 -30.23
N ILE A 295 -2.14 -7.78 -30.45
CA ILE A 295 -0.82 -7.67 -31.04
C ILE A 295 -0.79 -8.45 -32.33
N PRO A 296 -0.59 -7.81 -33.50
CA PRO A 296 -0.39 -8.53 -34.77
C PRO A 296 0.97 -9.24 -34.75
N VAL A 297 0.97 -10.52 -35.03
CA VAL A 297 2.21 -11.32 -35.16
C VAL A 297 2.75 -11.12 -36.57
N THR A 298 3.56 -10.10 -36.76
CA THR A 298 4.10 -9.72 -38.07
C THR A 298 5.55 -10.20 -38.26
N LEU A 299 6.32 -10.25 -37.20
CA LEU A 299 7.75 -10.56 -37.24
C LEU A 299 8.02 -12.06 -37.47
N LYS A 300 9.13 -12.33 -38.15
CA LYS A 300 9.47 -13.65 -38.67
C LYS A 300 9.57 -14.71 -37.60
N TRP A 301 10.35 -14.46 -36.54
CA TRP A 301 10.62 -15.47 -35.52
C TRP A 301 9.41 -15.77 -34.65
N ALA A 302 8.57 -14.78 -34.37
CA ALA A 302 7.32 -15.05 -33.67
C ALA A 302 6.41 -16.00 -34.43
N LYS A 303 6.31 -15.84 -35.77
CA LYS A 303 5.56 -16.77 -36.65
C LYS A 303 6.18 -18.17 -36.64
N VAL A 304 7.51 -18.26 -36.80
CA VAL A 304 8.23 -19.53 -36.81
C VAL A 304 8.02 -20.27 -35.48
N LEU A 305 8.11 -19.59 -34.36
CA LEU A 305 7.92 -20.20 -33.04
C LEU A 305 6.48 -20.68 -32.83
N LEU A 306 5.47 -19.89 -33.23
CA LEU A 306 4.08 -20.34 -33.15
C LEU A 306 3.83 -21.58 -34.03
N ALA A 307 4.36 -21.62 -35.24
CA ALA A 307 4.25 -22.77 -36.12
C ALA A 307 4.95 -24.01 -35.53
N LYS A 308 6.18 -23.84 -35.00
CA LYS A 308 6.93 -24.93 -34.32
C LYS A 308 6.12 -25.52 -33.18
N TYR A 309 5.64 -24.70 -32.29
CA TYR A 309 4.94 -25.18 -31.08
C TYR A 309 3.54 -25.72 -31.36
N ARG A 310 2.90 -25.34 -32.45
CA ARG A 310 1.61 -25.89 -32.88
C ARG A 310 1.70 -27.39 -33.15
N ASN A 311 2.84 -27.86 -33.63
CA ASN A 311 3.06 -29.26 -33.94
C ASN A 311 3.60 -30.08 -32.76
N VAL A 312 4.06 -29.44 -31.70
CA VAL A 312 4.73 -30.09 -30.55
C VAL A 312 3.92 -30.00 -29.28
N SER A 313 3.14 -28.92 -29.09
CA SER A 313 2.36 -28.69 -27.87
C SER A 313 1.07 -29.54 -27.90
N THR A 314 0.91 -30.41 -26.94
CA THR A 314 -0.33 -31.18 -26.70
C THR A 314 -1.27 -30.50 -25.71
N GLY A 315 -0.87 -29.38 -25.13
CA GLY A 315 -1.60 -28.67 -24.08
C GLY A 315 -2.29 -27.39 -24.54
N GLU A 316 -2.99 -26.76 -23.63
CA GLU A 316 -3.71 -25.51 -23.81
C GLU A 316 -2.75 -24.32 -24.09
N HIS A 317 -1.54 -24.35 -23.47
CA HIS A 317 -0.54 -23.29 -23.59
C HIS A 317 0.31 -23.45 -24.84
N VAL A 318 0.70 -22.31 -25.43
CA VAL A 318 1.58 -22.29 -26.62
C VAL A 318 2.96 -22.79 -26.26
N PHE A 319 3.51 -22.35 -25.13
CA PHE A 319 4.86 -22.72 -24.70
C PHE A 319 4.84 -23.59 -23.44
N PRO A 320 5.80 -24.52 -23.30
CA PRO A 320 6.02 -25.25 -22.05
C PRO A 320 6.34 -24.28 -20.90
N ARG A 321 5.90 -24.62 -19.69
CA ARG A 321 6.16 -23.79 -18.50
C ARG A 321 7.56 -24.02 -17.94
N LEU A 322 8.28 -22.91 -17.72
CA LEU A 322 9.52 -22.89 -16.95
C LEU A 322 9.38 -21.96 -15.76
N SER A 323 10.06 -22.28 -14.66
CA SER A 323 10.10 -21.37 -13.51
C SER A 323 10.92 -20.12 -13.85
N ASN A 324 10.51 -18.97 -13.33
CA ASN A 324 11.22 -17.70 -13.51
C ASN A 324 12.70 -17.79 -13.05
N GLY A 325 12.98 -18.57 -11.99
CA GLY A 325 14.34 -18.82 -11.52
C GLY A 325 15.18 -19.66 -12.49
N CYS A 326 14.57 -20.58 -13.22
CA CYS A 326 15.26 -21.37 -14.26
C CYS A 326 15.66 -20.45 -15.43
N ILE A 327 14.74 -19.64 -15.91
CA ILE A 327 14.96 -18.74 -17.05
C ILE A 327 16.04 -17.70 -16.75
N ASN A 328 15.95 -17.00 -15.61
CA ASN A 328 16.93 -15.97 -15.22
C ASN A 328 18.36 -16.51 -15.02
N ARG A 329 18.52 -17.82 -14.83
CA ARG A 329 19.85 -18.45 -14.77
C ARG A 329 20.37 -18.88 -16.12
N LYS A 330 19.51 -18.96 -17.13
CA LYS A 330 19.83 -19.45 -18.46
C LYS A 330 19.98 -18.35 -19.50
N LEU A 331 19.39 -17.15 -19.24
CA LEU A 331 19.67 -15.91 -19.96
C LEU A 331 21.01 -15.30 -19.53
#